data_bd6641df7c1aae2baa0184804f28f76b
#
_entry.id   bd6641df7c1aae2baa0184804f28f76b
#
_cell.length_a   1.000
_cell.length_b   1.000
_cell.length_c   1.000
_cell.angle_alpha   90.00
_cell.angle_beta   90.00
_cell.angle_gamma   90.00
#
_symmetry.space_group_name_H-M   'P 1'
#
loop_
_entity.id
_entity.type
_entity.pdbx_description
1 polymer ?
#
loop_
_entity_poly.entity_id
_entity_poly.type
_entity_poly.pdbx_seq_one_letter_code
_entity_poly.pdbx_strand_id
1 'polypeptide(L)'
;MTERLLVCGLGSGMDHSLAELRSPQRELVVVTDTPTDRARAAADVLLVCDPTDSTAVLVELSAAGVDRLDGVFSLGADNPPVISVLAHRFGCPGLPLETALSCTLKDRRLAILREAGLDLPRFGTAESVDEALRVVAEVGLPAVIKPSDQTGSLGVLKVESPETVLETAAESLRLSPVGRIVVEEFLEGTEHTLAAFMLDGELHRFGFADREYGRKEEFAPYFFEGGDTLPSRLTPEQIEEVTDTVRRGARALRLDPAVINTDILRTRDGRVVLLEITCRLTGARIATEVMRLATGVDPLPNLVRLALGRPLELSELRPTRGRAVVQRFLPADGGVVEWVGNPRDVARRAGVHDVFWGIEMEPGTVVPPYRGGADVLAGVIAYADEPAEAEAIAERTLRALPLRFKAPVQ
;
A
#
# COMPACT_ATOMS: atom_id res chain seq x y z
N MET A 1 -6.50 33.44 4.80
CA MET A 1 -7.33 32.45 5.55
C MET A 1 -6.49 31.21 5.75
N THR A 2 -6.58 30.59 6.92
CA THR A 2 -5.88 29.32 7.21
C THR A 2 -6.55 28.21 6.43
N GLU A 3 -5.76 27.40 5.70
CA GLU A 3 -6.23 26.19 5.01
C GLU A 3 -6.50 25.10 6.03
N ARG A 4 -7.63 24.40 5.91
CA ARG A 4 -7.95 23.26 6.78
C ARG A 4 -7.92 21.99 5.94
N LEU A 5 -6.92 21.13 6.21
CA LEU A 5 -6.74 19.86 5.51
C LEU A 5 -7.14 18.69 6.40
N LEU A 6 -7.88 17.75 5.83
CA LEU A 6 -8.18 16.48 6.46
C LEU A 6 -7.28 15.37 5.89
N VAL A 7 -6.50 14.75 6.76
CA VAL A 7 -5.85 13.46 6.51
C VAL A 7 -6.73 12.37 7.11
N CYS A 8 -7.45 11.65 6.27
CA CYS A 8 -8.35 10.59 6.69
C CYS A 8 -7.71 9.23 6.41
N GLY A 9 -7.16 8.62 7.46
CA GLY A 9 -6.47 7.34 7.40
C GLY A 9 -4.96 7.45 7.17
N LEU A 10 -4.24 6.66 7.95
CA LEU A 10 -2.79 6.52 7.89
C LEU A 10 -2.45 5.07 7.57
N GLY A 11 -1.75 4.85 6.47
CA GLY A 11 -1.13 3.55 6.19
C GLY A 11 0.00 3.24 7.18
N SER A 12 0.41 1.98 7.25
CA SER A 12 1.46 1.53 8.17
C SER A 12 2.72 2.40 8.07
N GLY A 13 3.15 2.99 9.19
CA GLY A 13 4.33 3.83 9.30
C GLY A 13 4.24 5.21 8.62
N MET A 14 3.09 5.59 8.04
CA MET A 14 2.95 6.87 7.31
C MET A 14 2.79 8.09 8.21
N ASP A 15 2.61 7.91 9.51
CA ASP A 15 2.50 8.96 10.52
C ASP A 15 3.76 9.85 10.59
N HIS A 16 4.94 9.34 10.18
CA HIS A 16 6.18 10.12 10.12
C HIS A 16 6.07 11.33 9.18
N SER A 17 5.23 11.26 8.14
CA SER A 17 5.05 12.31 7.15
C SER A 17 4.10 13.43 7.61
N LEU A 18 3.35 13.24 8.70
CA LEU A 18 2.38 14.24 9.17
C LEU A 18 3.04 15.57 9.55
N ALA A 19 4.22 15.53 10.16
CA ALA A 19 4.94 16.74 10.56
C ALA A 19 5.32 17.62 9.34
N GLU A 20 5.56 17.01 8.17
CA GLU A 20 5.92 17.71 6.93
C GLU A 20 4.71 18.42 6.30
N LEU A 21 3.50 18.01 6.64
CA LEU A 21 2.25 18.67 6.20
C LEU A 21 1.93 19.93 6.98
N ARG A 22 2.56 20.16 8.13
CA ARG A 22 2.33 21.33 8.97
C ARG A 22 2.86 22.61 8.32
N SER A 23 2.10 23.68 8.49
CA SER A 23 2.54 25.03 8.12
C SER A 23 1.77 26.06 8.96
N PRO A 24 2.30 27.26 9.20
CA PRO A 24 1.58 28.33 9.93
C PRO A 24 0.26 28.75 9.28
N GLN A 25 0.08 28.44 7.97
CA GLN A 25 -1.12 28.75 7.21
C GLN A 25 -2.06 27.55 7.08
N ARG A 26 -1.78 26.44 7.79
CA ARG A 26 -2.53 25.18 7.65
C ARG A 26 -2.93 24.63 9.01
N GLU A 27 -4.19 24.33 9.15
CA GLU A 27 -4.76 23.51 10.23
C GLU A 27 -4.89 22.07 9.74
N LEU A 28 -4.33 21.13 10.48
CA LEU A 28 -4.31 19.71 10.13
C LEU A 28 -5.28 18.93 11.00
N VAL A 29 -6.36 18.45 10.39
CA VAL A 29 -7.30 17.50 11.00
C VAL A 29 -6.85 16.10 10.61
N VAL A 30 -6.67 15.19 11.58
CA VAL A 30 -6.24 13.82 11.34
C VAL A 30 -7.28 12.85 11.88
N VAL A 31 -7.69 11.89 11.05
CA VAL A 31 -8.56 10.76 11.42
C VAL A 31 -7.75 9.48 11.35
N THR A 32 -7.75 8.71 12.44
CA THR A 32 -7.10 7.39 12.51
C THR A 32 -7.76 6.56 13.60
N ASP A 33 -7.81 5.25 13.43
CA ASP A 33 -8.24 4.28 14.45
C ASP A 33 -7.12 3.96 15.46
N THR A 34 -5.87 4.15 15.05
CA THR A 34 -4.65 3.84 15.82
C THR A 34 -3.77 5.09 15.98
N PRO A 35 -4.12 6.00 16.93
CA PRO A 35 -3.41 7.26 17.11
C PRO A 35 -2.03 7.05 17.73
N THR A 36 -0.97 7.38 16.98
CA THR A 36 0.43 7.38 17.45
C THR A 36 0.81 8.69 18.12
N ASP A 37 1.93 8.72 18.86
CA ASP A 37 2.46 9.97 19.43
C ASP A 37 2.80 11.01 18.36
N ARG A 38 3.25 10.56 17.17
CA ARG A 38 3.50 11.45 16.02
C ARG A 38 2.21 12.06 15.49
N ALA A 39 1.15 11.27 15.37
CA ALA A 39 -0.17 11.79 14.98
C ALA A 39 -0.69 12.81 15.98
N ARG A 40 -0.58 12.53 17.30
CA ARG A 40 -0.96 13.46 18.38
C ARG A 40 -0.16 14.78 18.33
N ALA A 41 1.13 14.70 18.03
CA ALA A 41 2.01 15.87 17.97
C ALA A 41 1.81 16.72 16.70
N ALA A 42 1.38 16.09 15.60
CA ALA A 42 1.24 16.76 14.30
C ALA A 42 -0.16 17.33 14.06
N ALA A 43 -1.22 16.71 14.59
CA ALA A 43 -2.59 17.13 14.37
C ALA A 43 -2.94 18.38 15.22
N ASP A 44 -3.64 19.34 14.62
CA ASP A 44 -4.30 20.42 15.35
C ASP A 44 -5.65 19.92 15.91
N VAL A 45 -6.32 19.00 15.17
CA VAL A 45 -7.50 18.27 15.61
C VAL A 45 -7.26 16.77 15.29
N LEU A 46 -7.29 15.93 16.32
CA LEU A 46 -7.15 14.48 16.17
C LEU A 46 -8.48 13.78 16.49
N LEU A 47 -9.02 13.04 15.53
CA LEU A 47 -10.25 12.28 15.66
C LEU A 47 -9.92 10.79 15.61
N VAL A 48 -10.45 10.02 16.58
CA VAL A 48 -10.17 8.60 16.73
C VAL A 48 -11.42 7.80 16.36
N CYS A 49 -11.47 7.35 15.12
CA CYS A 49 -12.52 6.48 14.59
C CYS A 49 -12.00 5.69 13.38
N ASP A 50 -12.78 4.74 12.89
CA ASP A 50 -12.46 3.98 11.70
C ASP A 50 -12.43 4.90 10.46
N PRO A 51 -11.27 5.10 9.81
CA PRO A 51 -11.14 5.95 8.64
C PRO A 51 -11.77 5.33 7.37
N THR A 52 -12.27 4.10 7.44
CA THR A 52 -12.99 3.42 6.35
C THR A 52 -14.51 3.56 6.46
N ASP A 53 -15.03 4.07 7.59
CA ASP A 53 -16.43 4.39 7.79
C ASP A 53 -16.68 5.90 7.63
N SER A 54 -17.18 6.30 6.46
CA SER A 54 -17.50 7.71 6.19
C SER A 54 -18.53 8.30 7.14
N THR A 55 -19.46 7.50 7.68
CA THR A 55 -20.46 7.95 8.64
C THR A 55 -19.82 8.25 9.97
N ALA A 56 -18.99 7.36 10.49
CA ALA A 56 -18.25 7.57 11.73
C ALA A 56 -17.37 8.82 11.62
N VAL A 57 -16.63 8.98 10.51
CA VAL A 57 -15.80 10.17 10.27
C VAL A 57 -16.62 11.46 10.26
N LEU A 58 -17.78 11.48 9.59
CA LEU A 58 -18.65 12.66 9.55
C LEU A 58 -19.24 13.02 10.93
N VAL A 59 -19.58 12.04 11.74
CA VAL A 59 -20.06 12.24 13.12
C VAL A 59 -18.97 12.88 13.97
N GLU A 60 -17.74 12.36 13.93
CA GLU A 60 -16.61 12.89 14.70
C GLU A 60 -16.21 14.30 14.24
N LEU A 61 -16.18 14.57 12.92
CA LEU A 61 -15.95 15.91 12.39
C LEU A 61 -16.98 16.91 12.90
N SER A 62 -18.25 16.53 12.88
CA SER A 62 -19.36 17.37 13.39
C SER A 62 -19.23 17.62 14.89
N ALA A 63 -18.93 16.58 15.68
CA ALA A 63 -18.75 16.70 17.13
C ALA A 63 -17.56 17.61 17.50
N ALA A 64 -16.50 17.61 16.70
CA ALA A 64 -15.35 18.48 16.86
C ALA A 64 -15.56 19.91 16.31
N GLY A 65 -16.73 20.24 15.76
CA GLY A 65 -17.02 21.54 15.16
C GLY A 65 -16.26 21.83 13.87
N VAL A 66 -15.86 20.78 13.14
CA VAL A 66 -15.22 20.89 11.82
C VAL A 66 -16.32 21.00 10.76
N ASP A 67 -16.70 22.20 10.43
CA ASP A 67 -17.77 22.56 9.48
C ASP A 67 -17.27 22.88 8.08
N ARG A 68 -15.96 23.12 7.91
CA ARG A 68 -15.30 23.44 6.65
C ARG A 68 -13.98 22.66 6.50
N LEU A 69 -13.74 22.17 5.32
CA LEU A 69 -12.43 21.65 4.87
C LEU A 69 -12.09 22.27 3.52
N ASP A 70 -10.81 22.45 3.22
CA ASP A 70 -10.32 22.97 1.95
C ASP A 70 -9.69 21.83 1.10
N GLY A 71 -9.33 20.71 1.72
CA GLY A 71 -8.82 19.52 1.03
C GLY A 71 -8.91 18.27 1.90
N VAL A 72 -9.08 17.12 1.24
CA VAL A 72 -9.22 15.80 1.88
C VAL A 72 -8.35 14.80 1.14
N PHE A 73 -7.55 14.02 1.86
CA PHE A 73 -6.75 12.92 1.30
C PHE A 73 -6.39 11.89 2.38
N SER A 74 -5.83 10.77 1.96
CA SER A 74 -5.26 9.77 2.87
C SER A 74 -3.73 9.73 2.72
N LEU A 75 -3.03 9.31 3.77
CA LEU A 75 -1.61 9.00 3.72
C LEU A 75 -1.40 7.49 3.70
N GLY A 76 -1.43 6.90 2.49
CA GLY A 76 -1.16 5.48 2.29
C GLY A 76 -2.26 4.53 2.79
N ALA A 77 -3.36 5.03 3.38
CA ALA A 77 -4.54 4.23 3.66
C ALA A 77 -5.38 4.04 2.41
N ASP A 78 -5.95 2.85 2.25
CA ASP A 78 -6.71 2.48 1.05
C ASP A 78 -8.21 2.64 1.29
N ASN A 79 -8.64 3.90 1.33
CA ASN A 79 -10.02 4.29 1.56
C ASN A 79 -10.57 5.33 0.55
N PRO A 80 -10.27 5.22 -0.76
CA PRO A 80 -10.70 6.19 -1.76
C PRO A 80 -12.20 6.53 -1.74
N PRO A 81 -13.14 5.58 -1.50
CA PRO A 81 -14.55 5.90 -1.42
C PRO A 81 -14.89 6.86 -0.28
N VAL A 82 -14.25 6.72 0.88
CA VAL A 82 -14.43 7.64 2.02
C VAL A 82 -13.89 9.02 1.68
N ILE A 83 -12.70 9.11 1.10
CA ILE A 83 -12.13 10.38 0.62
C ILE A 83 -13.08 11.07 -0.35
N SER A 84 -13.66 10.33 -1.30
CA SER A 84 -14.63 10.87 -2.26
C SER A 84 -15.89 11.41 -1.58
N VAL A 85 -16.47 10.66 -0.65
CA VAL A 85 -17.66 11.10 0.12
C VAL A 85 -17.37 12.38 0.92
N LEU A 86 -16.24 12.42 1.62
CA LEU A 86 -15.84 13.59 2.42
C LEU A 86 -15.54 14.81 1.53
N ALA A 87 -14.80 14.62 0.43
CA ALA A 87 -14.53 15.69 -0.52
C ALA A 87 -15.84 16.28 -1.07
N HIS A 88 -16.77 15.44 -1.51
CA HIS A 88 -18.07 15.89 -1.98
C HIS A 88 -18.88 16.63 -0.89
N ARG A 89 -18.89 16.10 0.35
CA ARG A 89 -19.64 16.70 1.49
C ARG A 89 -19.16 18.10 1.82
N PHE A 90 -17.87 18.38 1.72
CA PHE A 90 -17.25 19.66 2.07
C PHE A 90 -16.97 20.56 0.85
N GLY A 91 -17.33 20.11 -0.36
CA GLY A 91 -17.07 20.88 -1.59
C GLY A 91 -15.58 20.98 -1.94
N CYS A 92 -14.76 20.02 -1.47
CA CYS A 92 -13.35 19.89 -1.81
C CYS A 92 -13.16 19.22 -3.19
N PRO A 93 -12.04 19.47 -3.86
CA PRO A 93 -11.62 18.67 -5.01
C PRO A 93 -11.47 17.20 -4.64
N GLY A 94 -11.86 16.31 -5.55
CA GLY A 94 -11.77 14.86 -5.34
C GLY A 94 -12.33 14.08 -6.51
N LEU A 95 -12.02 12.79 -6.56
CA LEU A 95 -12.56 11.89 -7.57
C LEU A 95 -14.04 11.59 -7.30
N PRO A 96 -14.84 11.37 -8.34
CA PRO A 96 -16.22 10.87 -8.17
C PRO A 96 -16.26 9.55 -7.42
N LEU A 97 -17.31 9.32 -6.61
CA LEU A 97 -17.45 8.09 -5.81
C LEU A 97 -17.41 6.82 -6.69
N GLU A 98 -18.01 6.86 -7.88
CA GLU A 98 -17.98 5.73 -8.81
C GLU A 98 -16.54 5.38 -9.26
N THR A 99 -15.72 6.39 -9.53
CA THR A 99 -14.30 6.22 -9.84
C THR A 99 -13.54 5.64 -8.64
N ALA A 100 -13.77 6.17 -7.44
CA ALA A 100 -13.16 5.66 -6.22
C ALA A 100 -13.54 4.20 -5.94
N LEU A 101 -14.81 3.83 -6.09
CA LEU A 101 -15.28 2.44 -5.98
C LEU A 101 -14.65 1.53 -7.04
N SER A 102 -14.47 2.03 -8.26
CA SER A 102 -13.89 1.26 -9.37
C SER A 102 -12.42 0.93 -9.16
N CYS A 103 -11.66 1.75 -8.44
CA CYS A 103 -10.27 1.41 -8.10
C CYS A 103 -10.15 0.63 -6.77
N THR A 104 -11.15 0.68 -5.89
CA THR A 104 -11.14 -0.04 -4.61
C THR A 104 -11.64 -1.48 -4.76
N LEU A 105 -12.78 -1.69 -5.45
CA LEU A 105 -13.37 -3.01 -5.63
C LEU A 105 -12.68 -3.77 -6.77
N LYS A 106 -12.00 -4.87 -6.43
CA LYS A 106 -11.18 -5.65 -7.36
C LYS A 106 -11.97 -6.19 -8.55
N ASP A 107 -13.19 -6.67 -8.32
CA ASP A 107 -14.10 -7.17 -9.35
C ASP A 107 -14.47 -6.08 -10.37
N ARG A 108 -14.82 -4.87 -9.90
CA ARG A 108 -15.12 -3.73 -10.77
C ARG A 108 -13.90 -3.28 -11.55
N ARG A 109 -12.77 -3.15 -10.87
CA ARG A 109 -11.50 -2.77 -11.49
C ARG A 109 -11.13 -3.71 -12.63
N LEU A 110 -11.14 -5.02 -12.37
CA LEU A 110 -10.80 -6.03 -13.37
C LEU A 110 -11.77 -6.02 -14.56
N ALA A 111 -13.06 -5.83 -14.34
CA ALA A 111 -14.04 -5.71 -15.43
C ALA A 111 -13.74 -4.52 -16.34
N ILE A 112 -13.48 -3.33 -15.78
CA ILE A 112 -13.16 -2.12 -16.54
C ILE A 112 -11.83 -2.28 -17.31
N LEU A 113 -10.79 -2.82 -16.67
CA LEU A 113 -9.49 -3.02 -17.31
C LEU A 113 -9.57 -4.05 -18.44
N ARG A 114 -10.39 -5.10 -18.29
CA ARG A 114 -10.66 -6.08 -19.36
C ARG A 114 -11.36 -5.45 -20.56
N GLU A 115 -12.37 -4.62 -20.34
CA GLU A 115 -13.08 -3.89 -21.40
C GLU A 115 -12.15 -2.92 -22.13
N ALA A 116 -11.17 -2.37 -21.42
CA ALA A 116 -10.14 -1.50 -22.01
C ALA A 116 -9.01 -2.27 -22.74
N GLY A 117 -9.07 -3.60 -22.77
CA GLY A 117 -8.11 -4.44 -23.47
C GLY A 117 -6.72 -4.47 -22.83
N LEU A 118 -6.63 -4.40 -21.52
CA LEU A 118 -5.39 -4.64 -20.78
C LEU A 118 -5.18 -6.13 -20.56
N ASP A 119 -3.90 -6.55 -20.50
CA ASP A 119 -3.54 -7.88 -20.08
C ASP A 119 -3.87 -8.08 -18.61
N LEU A 120 -4.65 -9.13 -18.32
CA LEU A 120 -5.09 -9.50 -16.99
C LEU A 120 -4.95 -11.01 -16.80
N PRO A 121 -4.87 -11.50 -15.54
CA PRO A 121 -5.06 -12.93 -15.30
C PRO A 121 -6.49 -13.33 -15.71
N ARG A 122 -6.71 -14.58 -16.07
CA ARG A 122 -8.07 -15.10 -16.14
C ARG A 122 -8.70 -14.96 -14.77
N PHE A 123 -9.92 -14.48 -14.68
CA PHE A 123 -10.59 -14.26 -13.41
C PHE A 123 -12.10 -14.46 -13.47
N GLY A 124 -12.67 -14.71 -12.30
CA GLY A 124 -14.08 -14.69 -12.06
C GLY A 124 -14.39 -14.26 -10.63
N THR A 125 -15.66 -14.06 -10.33
CA THR A 125 -16.15 -13.64 -8.99
C THR A 125 -17.04 -14.70 -8.38
N ALA A 126 -17.08 -14.76 -7.04
CA ALA A 126 -17.95 -15.66 -6.30
C ALA A 126 -18.48 -14.98 -5.04
N GLU A 127 -19.75 -15.28 -4.68
CA GLU A 127 -20.43 -14.83 -3.46
C GLU A 127 -20.71 -16.00 -2.51
N SER A 128 -20.31 -17.19 -2.91
CA SER A 128 -20.40 -18.41 -2.11
C SER A 128 -19.23 -19.35 -2.39
N VAL A 129 -19.01 -20.30 -1.49
CA VAL A 129 -17.96 -21.32 -1.64
C VAL A 129 -18.24 -22.23 -2.85
N ASP A 130 -19.50 -22.58 -3.10
CA ASP A 130 -19.88 -23.38 -4.26
C ASP A 130 -19.64 -22.67 -5.59
N GLU A 131 -19.83 -21.33 -5.61
CA GLU A 131 -19.44 -20.52 -6.77
C GLU A 131 -17.94 -20.46 -6.95
N ALA A 132 -17.20 -20.31 -5.86
CA ALA A 132 -15.73 -20.30 -5.91
C ALA A 132 -15.15 -21.58 -6.53
N LEU A 133 -15.72 -22.74 -6.17
CA LEU A 133 -15.33 -24.03 -6.78
C LEU A 133 -15.54 -24.02 -8.29
N ARG A 134 -16.68 -23.51 -8.78
CA ARG A 134 -16.97 -23.42 -10.21
C ARG A 134 -15.99 -22.48 -10.92
N VAL A 135 -15.76 -21.31 -10.32
CA VAL A 135 -14.83 -20.33 -10.90
C VAL A 135 -13.40 -20.85 -10.91
N VAL A 136 -12.94 -21.54 -9.86
CA VAL A 136 -11.61 -22.19 -9.86
C VAL A 136 -11.50 -23.25 -10.97
N ALA A 137 -12.57 -24.01 -11.22
CA ALA A 137 -12.56 -24.99 -12.32
C ALA A 137 -12.46 -24.34 -13.71
N GLU A 138 -12.99 -23.12 -13.89
CA GLU A 138 -12.92 -22.34 -15.13
C GLU A 138 -11.55 -21.63 -15.27
N VAL A 139 -11.06 -21.02 -14.19
CA VAL A 139 -9.78 -20.30 -14.15
C VAL A 139 -8.60 -21.27 -14.24
N GLY A 140 -8.70 -22.41 -13.56
CA GLY A 140 -7.64 -23.42 -13.44
C GLY A 140 -6.76 -23.21 -12.20
N LEU A 141 -5.97 -24.22 -11.87
CA LEU A 141 -5.00 -24.21 -10.77
C LEU A 141 -3.57 -24.14 -11.33
N PRO A 142 -2.62 -23.50 -10.61
CA PRO A 142 -2.84 -22.79 -9.36
C PRO A 142 -3.61 -21.49 -9.56
N ALA A 143 -4.38 -21.07 -8.52
CA ALA A 143 -5.18 -19.86 -8.53
C ALA A 143 -4.89 -18.98 -7.28
N VAL A 144 -5.36 -17.75 -7.33
CA VAL A 144 -5.37 -16.81 -6.18
C VAL A 144 -6.82 -16.47 -5.86
N ILE A 145 -7.20 -16.66 -4.60
CA ILE A 145 -8.49 -16.24 -4.07
C ILE A 145 -8.27 -15.03 -3.18
N LYS A 146 -9.06 -13.97 -3.36
CA LYS A 146 -8.93 -12.72 -2.59
C LYS A 146 -10.26 -12.01 -2.39
N PRO A 147 -10.49 -11.36 -1.23
CA PRO A 147 -11.66 -10.52 -1.02
C PRO A 147 -11.69 -9.37 -2.03
N SER A 148 -12.88 -9.02 -2.55
CA SER A 148 -12.99 -7.93 -3.53
C SER A 148 -12.61 -6.58 -2.98
N ASP A 149 -12.80 -6.36 -1.68
CA ASP A 149 -12.76 -5.07 -0.98
C ASP A 149 -11.71 -4.96 0.13
N GLN A 150 -10.84 -5.97 0.30
CA GLN A 150 -9.75 -5.91 1.29
C GLN A 150 -8.45 -5.39 0.70
N THR A 151 -7.55 -4.91 1.58
CA THR A 151 -6.25 -4.31 1.27
C THR A 151 -5.13 -4.97 2.09
N GLY A 152 -3.85 -4.66 1.80
CA GLY A 152 -2.73 -5.16 2.57
C GLY A 152 -2.58 -6.68 2.56
N SER A 153 -2.95 -7.33 1.47
CA SER A 153 -2.91 -8.79 1.29
C SER A 153 -3.76 -9.60 2.27
N LEU A 154 -4.68 -8.95 3.00
CA LEU A 154 -5.57 -9.64 3.92
C LEU A 154 -6.55 -10.56 3.16
N GLY A 155 -6.49 -11.85 3.47
CA GLY A 155 -7.32 -12.87 2.82
C GLY A 155 -6.96 -13.17 1.37
N VAL A 156 -5.75 -12.77 0.92
CA VAL A 156 -5.19 -13.13 -0.39
C VAL A 156 -4.42 -14.44 -0.24
N LEU A 157 -4.91 -15.50 -0.87
CA LEU A 157 -4.43 -16.85 -0.65
C LEU A 157 -4.20 -17.60 -1.97
N LYS A 158 -3.08 -18.31 -2.07
CA LYS A 158 -2.77 -19.20 -3.17
C LYS A 158 -3.48 -20.55 -2.97
N VAL A 159 -4.09 -21.04 -4.01
CA VAL A 159 -4.74 -22.34 -4.05
C VAL A 159 -4.07 -23.20 -5.11
N GLU A 160 -3.60 -24.39 -4.70
CA GLU A 160 -2.87 -25.30 -5.57
C GLU A 160 -3.63 -26.63 -5.82
N SER A 161 -4.63 -26.91 -5.00
CA SER A 161 -5.44 -28.13 -5.13
C SER A 161 -6.92 -27.85 -4.87
N PRO A 162 -7.85 -28.64 -5.44
CA PRO A 162 -9.28 -28.48 -5.21
C PRO A 162 -9.70 -28.63 -3.73
N GLU A 163 -8.96 -29.42 -2.96
CA GLU A 163 -9.26 -29.72 -1.56
C GLU A 163 -9.13 -28.46 -0.68
N THR A 164 -8.20 -27.55 -1.03
CA THR A 164 -7.96 -26.31 -0.29
C THR A 164 -8.90 -25.17 -0.66
N VAL A 165 -9.64 -25.29 -1.79
CA VAL A 165 -10.55 -24.22 -2.27
C VAL A 165 -11.63 -23.90 -1.25
N LEU A 166 -12.24 -24.91 -0.61
CA LEU A 166 -13.36 -24.70 0.31
C LEU A 166 -12.96 -23.82 1.50
N GLU A 167 -11.86 -24.17 2.16
CA GLU A 167 -11.37 -23.41 3.33
C GLU A 167 -10.92 -22.02 2.94
N THR A 168 -10.15 -21.90 1.86
CA THR A 168 -9.63 -20.63 1.35
C THR A 168 -10.73 -19.67 0.93
N ALA A 169 -11.74 -20.16 0.20
CA ALA A 169 -12.87 -19.35 -0.23
C ALA A 169 -13.72 -18.90 0.98
N ALA A 170 -13.95 -19.81 1.95
CA ALA A 170 -14.67 -19.46 3.16
C ALA A 170 -13.93 -18.39 3.99
N GLU A 171 -12.61 -18.49 4.13
CA GLU A 171 -11.80 -17.47 4.81
C GLU A 171 -11.89 -16.12 4.09
N SER A 172 -11.66 -16.08 2.78
CA SER A 172 -11.71 -14.84 1.99
C SER A 172 -13.10 -14.20 1.99
N LEU A 173 -14.18 -15.00 1.89
CA LEU A 173 -15.56 -14.49 1.97
C LEU A 173 -15.86 -13.89 3.35
N ARG A 174 -15.43 -14.55 4.43
CA ARG A 174 -15.60 -14.04 5.80
C ARG A 174 -14.91 -12.69 6.02
N LEU A 175 -13.81 -12.45 5.32
CA LEU A 175 -13.04 -11.21 5.40
C LEU A 175 -13.56 -10.11 4.47
N SER A 176 -14.51 -10.41 3.56
CA SER A 176 -15.08 -9.43 2.63
C SER A 176 -16.36 -8.82 3.20
N PRO A 177 -16.37 -7.55 3.62
CA PRO A 177 -17.60 -6.83 4.01
C PRO A 177 -18.68 -6.82 2.92
N VAL A 178 -18.30 -6.77 1.63
CA VAL A 178 -19.27 -6.84 0.52
C VAL A 178 -19.70 -8.27 0.19
N GLY A 179 -19.17 -9.29 0.87
CA GLY A 179 -19.55 -10.70 0.69
C GLY A 179 -19.12 -11.27 -0.66
N ARG A 180 -18.09 -10.73 -1.30
CA ARG A 180 -17.63 -11.16 -2.62
C ARG A 180 -16.13 -11.37 -2.66
N ILE A 181 -15.71 -12.42 -3.37
CA ILE A 181 -14.32 -12.73 -3.66
C ILE A 181 -14.05 -12.71 -5.16
N VAL A 182 -12.78 -12.50 -5.49
CA VAL A 182 -12.23 -12.66 -6.84
C VAL A 182 -11.33 -13.90 -6.83
N VAL A 183 -11.47 -14.73 -7.85
CA VAL A 183 -10.59 -15.85 -8.14
C VAL A 183 -9.82 -15.51 -9.40
N GLU A 184 -8.49 -15.54 -9.32
CA GLU A 184 -7.60 -15.22 -10.44
C GLU A 184 -6.64 -16.37 -10.73
N GLU A 185 -6.24 -16.50 -11.99
CA GLU A 185 -5.11 -17.32 -12.39
C GLU A 185 -3.84 -16.87 -11.65
N PHE A 186 -3.11 -17.82 -11.07
CA PHE A 186 -1.80 -17.50 -10.50
C PHE A 186 -0.77 -17.33 -11.62
N LEU A 187 -0.20 -16.16 -11.73
CA LEU A 187 0.83 -15.81 -12.70
C LEU A 187 2.20 -15.76 -12.04
N GLU A 188 3.20 -16.30 -12.73
CA GLU A 188 4.59 -16.21 -12.30
C GLU A 188 5.31 -15.07 -13.00
N GLY A 189 6.14 -14.34 -12.25
CA GLY A 189 6.90 -13.22 -12.78
C GLY A 189 7.62 -12.43 -11.69
N THR A 190 8.06 -11.25 -12.04
CA THR A 190 8.61 -10.26 -11.10
C THR A 190 7.55 -9.20 -10.81
N GLU A 191 7.42 -8.84 -9.55
CA GLU A 191 6.47 -7.82 -9.15
C GLU A 191 7.16 -6.46 -8.96
N HIS A 192 6.42 -5.41 -9.28
CA HIS A 192 6.90 -4.04 -9.27
C HIS A 192 5.82 -3.11 -8.73
N THR A 193 6.22 -2.00 -8.15
CA THR A 193 5.32 -0.89 -7.80
C THR A 193 5.73 0.37 -8.54
N LEU A 194 4.74 1.09 -9.07
CA LEU A 194 4.92 2.38 -9.71
C LEU A 194 4.09 3.41 -8.98
N ALA A 195 4.71 4.54 -8.63
CA ALA A 195 4.07 5.69 -8.02
C ALA A 195 4.15 6.90 -8.96
N ALA A 196 2.99 7.53 -9.20
CA ALA A 196 2.86 8.63 -10.15
C ALA A 196 1.73 9.59 -9.77
N PHE A 197 1.71 10.74 -10.44
CA PHE A 197 0.52 11.56 -10.58
C PHE A 197 -0.02 11.43 -12.01
N MET A 198 -1.33 11.30 -12.13
CA MET A 198 -2.04 11.39 -13.39
C MET A 198 -2.63 12.77 -13.53
N LEU A 199 -2.36 13.46 -14.64
CA LEU A 199 -2.83 14.80 -14.92
C LEU A 199 -2.99 15.01 -16.45
N ASP A 200 -4.16 15.47 -16.88
CA ASP A 200 -4.48 15.76 -18.28
C ASP A 200 -4.17 14.59 -19.23
N GLY A 201 -4.45 13.37 -18.77
CA GLY A 201 -4.19 12.14 -19.51
C GLY A 201 -2.74 11.68 -19.52
N GLU A 202 -1.82 12.36 -18.86
CA GLU A 202 -0.41 11.99 -18.80
C GLU A 202 0.00 11.50 -17.41
N LEU A 203 0.87 10.47 -17.37
CA LEU A 203 1.37 9.86 -16.14
C LEU A 203 2.76 10.42 -15.79
N HIS A 204 2.83 11.15 -14.69
CA HIS A 204 4.07 11.74 -14.17
C HIS A 204 4.64 10.86 -13.07
N ARG A 205 5.45 9.87 -13.46
CA ARG A 205 6.08 8.90 -12.56
C ARG A 205 7.15 9.58 -11.71
N PHE A 206 7.08 9.38 -10.39
CA PHE A 206 8.11 9.83 -9.44
C PHE A 206 8.83 8.69 -8.74
N GLY A 207 8.31 7.46 -8.81
CA GLY A 207 8.92 6.27 -8.22
C GLY A 207 8.62 5.01 -9.00
N PHE A 208 9.58 4.07 -8.97
CA PHE A 208 9.45 2.72 -9.52
C PHE A 208 10.37 1.79 -8.73
N ALA A 209 9.84 0.71 -8.19
CA ALA A 209 10.60 -0.24 -7.37
C ALA A 209 10.30 -1.68 -7.77
N ASP A 210 11.28 -2.56 -7.59
CA ASP A 210 11.07 -4.01 -7.60
C ASP A 210 10.57 -4.44 -6.22
N ARG A 211 9.52 -5.26 -6.18
CA ARG A 211 8.99 -5.85 -4.95
C ARG A 211 9.66 -7.19 -4.67
N GLU A 212 9.92 -7.46 -3.39
CA GLU A 212 10.63 -8.65 -2.97
C GLU A 212 9.66 -9.75 -2.52
N TYR A 213 9.57 -10.82 -3.31
CA TYR A 213 8.77 -12.01 -3.03
C TYR A 213 9.59 -13.31 -3.01
N GLY A 214 10.90 -13.21 -2.82
CA GLY A 214 11.81 -14.38 -2.83
C GLY A 214 11.49 -15.44 -1.78
N ARG A 215 10.80 -15.05 -0.71
CA ARG A 215 10.41 -15.94 0.39
C ARG A 215 8.94 -16.37 0.36
N LYS A 216 8.19 -16.10 -0.72
CA LYS A 216 6.75 -16.38 -0.78
C LYS A 216 6.37 -17.84 -0.48
N GLU A 217 7.22 -18.81 -0.87
CA GLU A 217 6.95 -20.23 -0.64
C GLU A 217 7.07 -20.62 0.86
N GLU A 218 7.84 -19.88 1.66
CA GLU A 218 7.96 -20.11 3.11
C GLU A 218 6.66 -19.76 3.85
N PHE A 219 5.84 -18.88 3.28
CA PHE A 219 4.61 -18.35 3.88
C PHE A 219 3.34 -18.84 3.20
N ALA A 220 3.46 -19.78 2.24
CA ALA A 220 2.30 -20.32 1.56
C ALA A 220 1.24 -20.85 2.56
N PRO A 221 -0.05 -20.60 2.33
CA PRO A 221 -0.67 -20.05 1.11
C PRO A 221 -0.68 -18.51 1.02
N TYR A 222 -0.07 -17.80 1.99
CA TYR A 222 -0.01 -16.34 2.04
C TYR A 222 1.13 -15.79 1.19
N PHE A 223 1.00 -14.54 0.73
CA PHE A 223 2.03 -13.86 -0.04
C PHE A 223 2.82 -12.91 0.86
N PHE A 224 4.01 -13.32 1.27
CA PHE A 224 4.89 -12.44 2.02
C PHE A 224 5.68 -11.53 1.08
N GLU A 225 5.40 -10.22 1.19
CA GLU A 225 6.19 -9.17 0.57
C GLU A 225 7.36 -8.81 1.48
N GLY A 226 8.56 -9.15 1.05
CA GLY A 226 9.79 -8.92 1.82
C GLY A 226 10.31 -7.49 1.77
N GLY A 227 9.70 -6.61 0.99
CA GLY A 227 10.09 -5.20 0.84
C GLY A 227 10.31 -4.77 -0.62
N ASP A 228 11.08 -3.71 -0.81
CA ASP A 228 11.30 -3.04 -2.08
C ASP A 228 12.77 -2.79 -2.37
N THR A 229 13.13 -2.72 -3.65
CA THR A 229 14.48 -2.41 -4.15
C THR A 229 14.42 -1.35 -5.24
N LEU A 230 15.21 -0.28 -5.11
CA LEU A 230 15.44 0.74 -6.12
C LEU A 230 16.95 0.91 -6.36
N PRO A 231 17.40 1.22 -7.59
CA PRO A 231 16.60 1.21 -8.81
C PRO A 231 16.12 -0.20 -9.19
N SER A 232 15.10 -0.26 -10.04
CA SER A 232 14.60 -1.52 -10.60
C SER A 232 15.65 -2.21 -11.47
N ARG A 233 15.60 -3.54 -11.52
CA ARG A 233 16.39 -4.38 -12.42
C ARG A 233 15.87 -4.39 -13.86
N LEU A 234 14.69 -3.82 -14.11
CA LEU A 234 14.13 -3.68 -15.45
C LEU A 234 14.91 -2.65 -16.27
N THR A 235 14.98 -2.87 -17.58
CA THR A 235 15.57 -1.89 -18.49
C THR A 235 14.68 -0.65 -18.61
N PRO A 236 15.22 0.50 -19.05
CA PRO A 236 14.41 1.71 -19.27
C PRO A 236 13.21 1.47 -20.20
N GLU A 237 13.39 0.65 -21.25
CA GLU A 237 12.32 0.30 -22.21
C GLU A 237 11.21 -0.53 -21.53
N GLN A 238 11.59 -1.48 -20.68
CA GLN A 238 10.64 -2.28 -19.90
C GLN A 238 9.87 -1.44 -18.88
N ILE A 239 10.54 -0.49 -18.24
CA ILE A 239 9.90 0.45 -17.33
C ILE A 239 8.92 1.36 -18.08
N GLU A 240 9.24 1.75 -19.33
CA GLU A 240 8.33 2.57 -20.14
C GLU A 240 7.11 1.78 -20.61
N GLU A 241 7.29 0.49 -20.99
CA GLU A 241 6.19 -0.44 -21.28
C GLU A 241 5.22 -0.56 -20.09
N VAL A 242 5.75 -0.72 -18.88
CA VAL A 242 4.96 -0.73 -17.64
C VAL A 242 4.25 0.60 -17.44
N THR A 243 4.96 1.72 -17.62
CA THR A 243 4.41 3.07 -17.45
C THR A 243 3.24 3.32 -18.42
N ASP A 244 3.35 2.87 -19.68
CA ASP A 244 2.26 2.96 -20.66
C ASP A 244 1.05 2.11 -20.26
N THR A 245 1.28 0.89 -19.79
CA THR A 245 0.20 0.01 -19.30
C THR A 245 -0.54 0.64 -18.12
N VAL A 246 0.19 1.21 -17.15
CA VAL A 246 -0.41 1.93 -16.01
C VAL A 246 -1.20 3.15 -16.49
N ARG A 247 -0.66 3.95 -17.41
CA ARG A 247 -1.36 5.10 -17.98
C ARG A 247 -2.68 4.70 -18.64
N ARG A 248 -2.69 3.63 -19.44
CA ARG A 248 -3.91 3.08 -20.05
C ARG A 248 -4.91 2.63 -18.98
N GLY A 249 -4.47 1.94 -17.94
CA GLY A 249 -5.31 1.52 -16.82
C GLY A 249 -5.91 2.70 -16.06
N ALA A 250 -5.11 3.72 -15.76
CA ALA A 250 -5.56 4.93 -15.08
C ALA A 250 -6.63 5.68 -15.90
N ARG A 251 -6.42 5.80 -17.21
CA ARG A 251 -7.41 6.40 -18.12
C ARG A 251 -8.71 5.60 -18.15
N ALA A 252 -8.64 4.27 -18.26
CA ALA A 252 -9.81 3.40 -18.26
C ALA A 252 -10.65 3.55 -16.98
N LEU A 253 -10.00 3.67 -15.85
CA LEU A 253 -10.61 3.88 -14.53
C LEU A 253 -10.96 5.35 -14.26
N ARG A 254 -10.66 6.28 -15.18
CA ARG A 254 -10.88 7.73 -15.01
C ARG A 254 -10.19 8.33 -13.80
N LEU A 255 -8.99 7.87 -13.51
CA LEU A 255 -8.15 8.36 -12.41
C LEU A 255 -7.38 9.60 -12.88
N ASP A 256 -8.07 10.72 -13.14
CA ASP A 256 -7.47 11.96 -13.65
C ASP A 256 -8.31 13.20 -13.23
N PRO A 257 -7.75 14.15 -12.43
CA PRO A 257 -6.43 14.11 -11.83
C PRO A 257 -6.38 13.17 -10.60
N ALA A 258 -5.28 12.46 -10.41
CA ALA A 258 -5.12 11.55 -9.27
C ALA A 258 -3.64 11.30 -8.92
N VAL A 259 -3.37 10.94 -7.67
CA VAL A 259 -2.15 10.22 -7.32
C VAL A 259 -2.38 8.73 -7.55
N ILE A 260 -1.39 8.03 -8.11
CA ILE A 260 -1.51 6.63 -8.53
C ILE A 260 -0.50 5.78 -7.77
N ASN A 261 -0.99 4.69 -7.20
CA ASN A 261 -0.20 3.56 -6.73
C ASN A 261 -0.60 2.31 -7.52
N THR A 262 0.38 1.49 -7.88
CA THR A 262 0.12 0.25 -8.62
C THR A 262 0.95 -0.90 -8.12
N ASP A 263 0.39 -2.11 -8.24
CA ASP A 263 1.13 -3.37 -8.19
C ASP A 263 1.05 -4.02 -9.57
N ILE A 264 2.22 -4.31 -10.13
CA ILE A 264 2.38 -4.77 -11.50
C ILE A 264 3.16 -6.07 -11.48
N LEU A 265 2.70 -7.04 -12.25
CA LEU A 265 3.45 -8.26 -12.52
C LEU A 265 3.99 -8.23 -13.95
N ARG A 266 5.30 -8.37 -14.10
CA ARG A 266 5.90 -8.70 -15.38
C ARG A 266 6.11 -10.19 -15.44
N THR A 267 5.31 -10.87 -16.26
CA THR A 267 5.30 -12.33 -16.38
C THR A 267 6.58 -12.85 -17.04
N ARG A 268 6.87 -14.15 -16.90
CA ARG A 268 8.05 -14.78 -17.52
C ARG A 268 8.06 -14.71 -19.05
N ASP A 269 6.87 -14.68 -19.67
CA ASP A 269 6.68 -14.51 -21.11
C ASP A 269 6.67 -13.03 -21.55
N GLY A 270 6.88 -12.10 -20.62
CA GLY A 270 7.09 -10.69 -20.88
C GLY A 270 5.83 -9.82 -20.86
N ARG A 271 4.63 -10.37 -20.59
CA ARG A 271 3.41 -9.57 -20.46
C ARG A 271 3.48 -8.66 -19.23
N VAL A 272 2.87 -7.49 -19.31
CA VAL A 272 2.69 -6.55 -18.20
C VAL A 272 1.26 -6.63 -17.71
N VAL A 273 1.05 -7.11 -16.50
CA VAL A 273 -0.26 -7.33 -15.89
C VAL A 273 -0.45 -6.41 -14.71
N LEU A 274 -1.51 -5.61 -14.70
CA LEU A 274 -1.90 -4.80 -13.56
C LEU A 274 -2.62 -5.67 -12.53
N LEU A 275 -1.93 -5.96 -11.43
CA LEU A 275 -2.52 -6.66 -10.28
C LEU A 275 -3.39 -5.72 -9.46
N GLU A 276 -2.91 -4.48 -9.26
CA GLU A 276 -3.62 -3.43 -8.55
C GLU A 276 -3.31 -2.05 -9.12
N ILE A 277 -4.31 -1.17 -9.10
CA ILE A 277 -4.16 0.27 -9.34
C ILE A 277 -5.17 1.00 -8.46
N THR A 278 -4.69 1.96 -7.68
CA THR A 278 -5.50 2.72 -6.73
C THR A 278 -5.07 4.19 -6.69
N CYS A 279 -5.93 5.07 -6.17
CA CYS A 279 -5.72 6.52 -6.15
C CYS A 279 -5.26 7.04 -4.79
N ARG A 280 -4.11 6.54 -4.32
CA ARG A 280 -3.43 6.99 -3.10
C ARG A 280 -1.92 6.92 -3.24
N LEU A 281 -1.19 7.52 -2.31
CA LEU A 281 0.26 7.27 -2.21
C LEU A 281 0.54 5.81 -1.84
N THR A 282 1.64 5.28 -2.36
CA THR A 282 2.17 3.97 -1.94
C THR A 282 2.45 3.99 -0.45
N GLY A 283 1.89 3.01 0.26
CA GLY A 283 1.99 2.89 1.71
C GLY A 283 3.36 2.40 2.19
N ALA A 284 3.42 1.94 3.45
CA ALA A 284 4.60 1.33 4.08
C ALA A 284 5.88 2.18 3.94
N ARG A 285 5.74 3.52 3.94
CA ARG A 285 6.83 4.50 3.79
C ARG A 285 7.50 4.50 2.40
N ILE A 286 7.00 3.71 1.44
CA ILE A 286 7.64 3.55 0.14
C ILE A 286 7.66 4.87 -0.62
N ALA A 287 6.50 5.54 -0.80
CA ALA A 287 6.44 6.78 -1.56
C ALA A 287 7.15 7.95 -0.87
N THR A 288 6.98 8.09 0.45
CA THR A 288 7.41 9.27 1.21
C THR A 288 8.83 9.18 1.74
N GLU A 289 9.42 7.98 1.76
CA GLU A 289 10.77 7.79 2.30
C GLU A 289 11.67 6.99 1.36
N VAL A 290 11.29 5.76 0.98
CA VAL A 290 12.15 4.90 0.15
C VAL A 290 12.36 5.51 -1.23
N MET A 291 11.30 5.86 -1.95
CA MET A 291 11.38 6.51 -3.26
C MET A 291 12.02 7.88 -3.17
N ARG A 292 11.66 8.67 -2.15
CA ARG A 292 12.26 9.99 -1.90
C ARG A 292 13.77 9.91 -1.65
N LEU A 293 14.22 8.93 -0.87
CA LEU A 293 15.64 8.71 -0.62
C LEU A 293 16.38 8.30 -1.90
N ALA A 294 15.77 7.47 -2.74
CA ALA A 294 16.34 7.01 -4.00
C ALA A 294 16.36 8.10 -5.09
N THR A 295 15.26 8.83 -5.27
CA THR A 295 15.05 9.73 -6.41
C THR A 295 15.24 11.21 -6.07
N GLY A 296 15.09 11.59 -4.79
CA GLY A 296 15.04 12.99 -4.34
C GLY A 296 13.68 13.65 -4.52
N VAL A 297 12.67 12.93 -5.01
CA VAL A 297 11.32 13.47 -5.21
C VAL A 297 10.51 13.36 -3.94
N ASP A 298 9.95 14.47 -3.49
CA ASP A 298 8.95 14.52 -2.42
C ASP A 298 7.55 14.63 -3.03
N PRO A 299 6.68 13.62 -2.89
CA PRO A 299 5.34 13.67 -3.45
C PRO A 299 4.36 14.49 -2.62
N LEU A 300 4.65 14.78 -1.33
CA LEU A 300 3.72 15.42 -0.40
C LEU A 300 3.26 16.82 -0.82
N PRO A 301 4.12 17.72 -1.31
CA PRO A 301 3.68 19.04 -1.78
C PRO A 301 2.65 18.93 -2.92
N ASN A 302 2.88 18.02 -3.88
CA ASN A 302 1.94 17.80 -4.98
C ASN A 302 0.66 17.09 -4.55
N LEU A 303 0.71 16.18 -3.56
CA LEU A 303 -0.49 15.60 -2.96
C LEU A 303 -1.37 16.67 -2.32
N VAL A 304 -0.77 17.61 -1.58
CA VAL A 304 -1.49 18.74 -0.98
C VAL A 304 -2.07 19.66 -2.07
N ARG A 305 -1.32 19.97 -3.13
CA ARG A 305 -1.84 20.75 -4.27
C ARG A 305 -3.04 20.07 -4.91
N LEU A 306 -2.94 18.75 -5.15
CA LEU A 306 -4.03 17.95 -5.69
C LEU A 306 -5.28 18.03 -4.81
N ALA A 307 -5.15 17.83 -3.50
CA ALA A 307 -6.26 17.89 -2.54
C ALA A 307 -6.92 19.29 -2.46
N LEU A 308 -6.14 20.34 -2.72
CA LEU A 308 -6.61 21.73 -2.76
C LEU A 308 -7.10 22.18 -4.15
N GLY A 309 -7.08 21.31 -5.16
CA GLY A 309 -7.43 21.65 -6.56
C GLY A 309 -6.48 22.65 -7.18
N ARG A 310 -5.22 22.70 -6.76
CA ARG A 310 -4.19 23.59 -7.29
C ARG A 310 -3.38 22.90 -8.37
N PRO A 311 -2.80 23.66 -9.32
CA PRO A 311 -1.90 23.10 -10.30
C PRO A 311 -0.75 22.32 -9.64
N LEU A 312 -0.44 21.15 -10.20
CA LEU A 312 0.73 20.37 -9.77
C LEU A 312 2.00 21.06 -10.28
N GLU A 313 3.05 21.00 -9.46
CA GLU A 313 4.39 21.45 -9.85
C GLU A 313 5.16 20.25 -10.41
N LEU A 314 5.05 20.02 -11.72
CA LEU A 314 5.61 18.83 -12.39
C LEU A 314 7.13 18.79 -12.36
N SER A 315 7.79 19.94 -12.22
CA SER A 315 9.25 20.01 -12.08
C SER A 315 9.73 19.34 -10.79
N GLU A 316 8.93 19.39 -9.72
CA GLU A 316 9.21 18.74 -8.44
C GLU A 316 9.08 17.21 -8.49
N LEU A 317 8.43 16.65 -9.52
CA LEU A 317 8.27 15.21 -9.72
C LEU A 317 9.44 14.57 -10.51
N ARG A 318 10.41 15.36 -10.93
CA ARG A 318 11.56 14.86 -11.68
C ARG A 318 12.64 14.36 -10.72
N PRO A 319 13.16 13.14 -10.90
CA PRO A 319 14.28 12.64 -10.11
C PRO A 319 15.49 13.58 -10.17
N THR A 320 16.07 13.89 -9.03
CA THR A 320 17.25 14.77 -8.89
C THR A 320 18.50 14.00 -8.48
N ARG A 321 18.35 12.72 -8.14
CA ARG A 321 19.42 11.80 -7.77
C ARG A 321 19.05 10.37 -8.16
N GLY A 322 20.05 9.49 -8.18
CA GLY A 322 19.88 8.04 -8.27
C GLY A 322 20.74 7.40 -7.17
N ARG A 323 20.12 6.77 -6.19
CA ARG A 323 20.77 6.02 -5.12
C ARG A 323 20.13 4.66 -5.00
N ALA A 324 20.92 3.63 -4.73
CA ALA A 324 20.37 2.35 -4.37
C ALA A 324 19.76 2.40 -2.96
N VAL A 325 18.48 2.10 -2.87
CA VAL A 325 17.71 2.06 -1.61
C VAL A 325 16.93 0.76 -1.56
N VAL A 326 17.00 0.11 -0.42
CA VAL A 326 16.33 -1.16 -0.17
C VAL A 326 15.55 -1.07 1.12
N GLN A 327 14.29 -1.45 1.07
CA GLN A 327 13.49 -1.73 2.26
C GLN A 327 13.36 -3.25 2.41
N ARG A 328 13.54 -3.76 3.63
CA ARG A 328 13.32 -5.18 3.96
C ARG A 328 12.50 -5.30 5.23
N PHE A 329 11.61 -6.28 5.23
CA PHE A 329 10.72 -6.56 6.35
C PHE A 329 11.07 -7.85 7.07
N LEU A 330 10.86 -7.86 8.39
CA LEU A 330 10.86 -9.03 9.22
C LEU A 330 9.40 -9.48 9.41
N PRO A 331 8.99 -10.63 8.86
CA PRO A 331 7.63 -11.14 9.05
C PRO A 331 7.42 -11.65 10.47
N ALA A 332 6.16 -11.69 10.91
CA ALA A 332 5.75 -12.44 12.09
C ALA A 332 5.85 -13.94 11.79
N ASP A 333 6.60 -14.67 12.62
CA ASP A 333 6.79 -16.13 12.48
C ASP A 333 6.18 -16.91 13.66
N GLY A 334 5.30 -16.27 14.39
CA GLY A 334 4.71 -16.81 15.61
C GLY A 334 5.66 -16.77 16.81
N GLY A 335 5.11 -16.94 18.00
CA GLY A 335 5.89 -17.07 19.22
C GLY A 335 5.56 -16.05 20.30
N VAL A 336 6.33 -16.08 21.40
CA VAL A 336 6.18 -15.15 22.53
C VAL A 336 7.46 -14.35 22.66
N VAL A 337 7.34 -13.03 22.64
CA VAL A 337 8.49 -12.13 22.82
C VAL A 337 9.09 -12.35 24.21
N GLU A 338 10.36 -12.70 24.27
CA GLU A 338 11.14 -12.78 25.50
C GLU A 338 11.74 -11.44 25.88
N TRP A 339 12.28 -10.75 24.87
CA TRP A 339 12.93 -9.47 25.05
C TRP A 339 12.89 -8.67 23.76
N VAL A 340 12.68 -7.36 23.89
CA VAL A 340 12.73 -6.39 22.79
C VAL A 340 13.46 -5.14 23.26
N GLY A 341 14.42 -4.69 22.45
CA GLY A 341 15.20 -3.48 22.67
C GLY A 341 14.80 -2.34 21.73
N ASN A 342 15.60 -1.27 21.73
CA ASN A 342 15.36 -0.12 20.85
C ASN A 342 15.91 -0.41 19.44
N PRO A 343 15.09 -0.37 18.37
CA PRO A 343 15.55 -0.62 17.00
C PRO A 343 16.60 0.40 16.55
N ARG A 344 16.60 1.61 17.14
CA ARG A 344 17.60 2.64 16.83
C ARG A 344 19.03 2.26 17.22
N ASP A 345 19.23 1.24 18.07
CA ASP A 345 20.57 0.78 18.42
C ASP A 345 21.32 0.16 17.23
N VAL A 346 20.58 -0.40 16.25
CA VAL A 346 21.13 -0.93 15.01
C VAL A 346 21.05 0.08 13.84
N ALA A 347 20.21 1.10 13.94
CA ALA A 347 20.05 2.14 12.91
C ALA A 347 21.30 3.05 12.76
N ARG A 348 22.21 3.06 13.74
CA ARG A 348 23.46 3.86 13.68
C ARG A 348 24.53 3.26 12.76
N ARG A 349 24.29 2.11 12.14
CA ARG A 349 25.23 1.44 11.25
C ARG A 349 25.34 2.19 9.92
N ALA A 350 26.53 2.17 9.32
CA ALA A 350 26.75 2.78 8.01
C ALA A 350 25.82 2.17 6.95
N GLY A 351 25.20 3.00 6.13
CA GLY A 351 24.26 2.60 5.08
C GLY A 351 22.84 2.27 5.58
N VAL A 352 22.58 2.33 6.89
CA VAL A 352 21.23 2.22 7.42
C VAL A 352 20.60 3.61 7.50
N HIS A 353 19.43 3.78 6.87
CA HIS A 353 18.68 5.03 6.94
C HIS A 353 17.75 5.03 8.16
N ASP A 354 16.94 3.98 8.31
CA ASP A 354 16.05 3.82 9.46
C ASP A 354 15.76 2.36 9.77
N VAL A 355 15.35 2.13 11.02
CA VAL A 355 14.87 0.85 11.53
C VAL A 355 13.67 1.11 12.41
N PHE A 356 12.57 0.42 12.17
CA PHE A 356 11.32 0.61 12.88
C PHE A 356 10.64 -0.70 13.24
N TRP A 357 9.88 -0.70 14.34
CA TRP A 357 8.94 -1.78 14.65
C TRP A 357 7.65 -1.60 13.85
N GLY A 358 7.14 -2.66 13.25
CA GLY A 358 5.86 -2.68 12.54
C GLY A 358 4.67 -2.83 13.48
N ILE A 359 4.89 -3.46 14.64
CA ILE A 359 3.91 -3.61 15.72
C ILE A 359 4.54 -3.21 17.05
N GLU A 360 3.72 -2.81 18.00
CA GLU A 360 4.16 -2.62 19.37
C GLU A 360 4.43 -3.96 20.04
N MET A 361 5.58 -4.10 20.66
CA MET A 361 6.01 -5.33 21.33
C MET A 361 6.62 -5.04 22.69
N GLU A 362 6.27 -5.91 23.67
CA GLU A 362 6.89 -5.96 24.99
C GLU A 362 7.14 -7.43 25.39
N PRO A 363 7.96 -7.70 26.39
CA PRO A 363 8.12 -9.07 26.89
C PRO A 363 6.78 -9.69 27.28
N GLY A 364 6.46 -10.85 26.72
CA GLY A 364 5.18 -11.53 26.89
C GLY A 364 4.18 -11.33 25.72
N THR A 365 4.42 -10.41 24.80
CA THR A 365 3.58 -10.25 23.60
C THR A 365 3.55 -11.57 22.82
N VAL A 366 2.34 -12.05 22.52
CA VAL A 366 2.12 -13.21 21.64
C VAL A 366 2.04 -12.70 20.20
N VAL A 367 3.01 -13.10 19.40
CA VAL A 367 3.06 -12.77 17.97
C VAL A 367 2.37 -13.89 17.19
N PRO A 368 1.35 -13.60 16.38
CA PRO A 368 0.73 -14.61 15.52
C PRO A 368 1.65 -14.99 14.35
N PRO A 369 1.41 -16.13 13.69
CA PRO A 369 2.03 -16.41 12.40
C PRO A 369 1.58 -15.39 11.34
N TYR A 370 2.43 -15.18 10.33
CA TYR A 370 2.14 -14.29 9.20
C TYR A 370 0.88 -14.71 8.43
N ARG A 371 -0.02 -13.74 8.18
CA ARG A 371 -1.23 -13.92 7.38
C ARG A 371 -1.49 -12.77 6.38
N GLY A 372 -0.74 -11.69 6.49
CA GLY A 372 -0.90 -10.52 5.62
C GLY A 372 0.04 -9.38 5.96
N GLY A 373 -0.02 -8.29 5.19
CA GLY A 373 0.92 -7.17 5.31
C GLY A 373 0.95 -6.46 6.68
N ALA A 374 -0.08 -6.63 7.51
CA ALA A 374 -0.09 -6.12 8.89
C ALA A 374 0.81 -6.93 9.85
N ASP A 375 1.18 -8.17 9.48
CA ASP A 375 1.97 -9.08 10.32
C ASP A 375 3.48 -8.91 10.08
N VAL A 376 3.94 -7.67 10.02
CA VAL A 376 5.35 -7.30 9.89
C VAL A 376 5.87 -6.81 11.23
N LEU A 377 6.88 -7.48 11.77
CA LEU A 377 7.47 -7.15 13.08
C LEU A 377 8.37 -5.92 13.03
N ALA A 378 9.14 -5.79 11.94
CA ALA A 378 10.09 -4.71 11.78
C ALA A 378 10.35 -4.41 10.31
N GLY A 379 10.80 -3.19 10.04
CA GLY A 379 11.32 -2.79 8.75
C GLY A 379 12.69 -2.13 8.88
N VAL A 380 13.52 -2.33 7.87
CA VAL A 380 14.83 -1.68 7.70
C VAL A 380 14.83 -0.98 6.35
N ILE A 381 15.22 0.30 6.33
CA ILE A 381 15.54 1.05 5.12
C ILE A 381 17.05 1.24 5.09
N ALA A 382 17.69 0.73 4.05
CA ALA A 382 19.13 0.83 3.84
C ALA A 382 19.44 1.45 2.48
N TYR A 383 20.63 2.02 2.35
CA TYR A 383 21.10 2.60 1.11
C TYR A 383 22.59 2.35 0.89
N ALA A 384 22.99 2.32 -0.37
CA ALA A 384 24.39 2.22 -0.81
C ALA A 384 24.53 2.81 -2.22
N ASP A 385 25.70 2.67 -2.82
CA ASP A 385 25.90 3.02 -4.22
C ASP A 385 25.30 1.95 -5.15
N GLU A 386 25.33 0.67 -4.72
CA GLU A 386 24.81 -0.46 -5.49
C GLU A 386 23.67 -1.19 -4.75
N PRO A 387 22.64 -1.67 -5.46
CA PRO A 387 21.50 -2.36 -4.84
C PRO A 387 21.91 -3.58 -4.00
N ALA A 388 22.83 -4.41 -4.48
CA ALA A 388 23.28 -5.60 -3.77
C ALA A 388 23.97 -5.28 -2.42
N GLU A 389 24.67 -4.14 -2.35
CA GLU A 389 25.28 -3.67 -1.10
C GLU A 389 24.19 -3.17 -0.12
N ALA A 390 23.24 -2.36 -0.61
CA ALA A 390 22.10 -1.89 0.20
C ALA A 390 21.27 -3.07 0.75
N GLU A 391 21.04 -4.09 -0.07
CA GLU A 391 20.37 -5.34 0.31
C GLU A 391 21.13 -6.10 1.41
N ALA A 392 22.43 -6.27 1.24
CA ALA A 392 23.28 -6.90 2.25
C ALA A 392 23.30 -6.13 3.58
N ILE A 393 23.23 -4.78 3.54
CA ILE A 393 23.14 -3.93 4.73
C ILE A 393 21.78 -4.16 5.42
N ALA A 394 20.68 -4.12 4.67
CA ALA A 394 19.34 -4.32 5.20
C ALA A 394 19.19 -5.69 5.89
N GLU A 395 19.62 -6.75 5.23
CA GLU A 395 19.56 -8.11 5.77
C GLU A 395 20.44 -8.30 7.02
N ARG A 396 21.68 -7.79 7.00
CA ARG A 396 22.54 -7.84 8.22
C ARG A 396 21.92 -7.07 9.38
N THR A 397 21.21 -5.98 9.08
CA THR A 397 20.56 -5.15 10.10
C THR A 397 19.33 -5.86 10.66
N LEU A 398 18.51 -6.52 9.81
CA LEU A 398 17.39 -7.36 10.26
C LEU A 398 17.86 -8.48 11.19
N ARG A 399 18.94 -9.19 10.82
CA ARG A 399 19.51 -10.26 11.68
C ARG A 399 20.06 -9.75 13.02
N ALA A 400 20.36 -8.47 13.13
CA ALA A 400 20.91 -7.85 14.33
C ALA A 400 19.87 -7.09 15.16
N LEU A 401 18.59 -7.18 14.79
CA LEU A 401 17.53 -6.53 15.54
C LEU A 401 17.54 -6.97 17.00
N PRO A 402 17.29 -6.05 17.94
CA PRO A 402 17.25 -6.35 19.37
C PRO A 402 15.91 -7.01 19.74
N LEU A 403 15.69 -8.23 19.25
CA LEU A 403 14.47 -9.01 19.46
C LEU A 403 14.82 -10.47 19.74
N ARG A 404 14.21 -11.05 20.77
CA ARG A 404 14.30 -12.47 21.08
C ARG A 404 12.93 -13.03 21.40
N PHE A 405 12.67 -14.23 20.90
CA PHE A 405 11.51 -15.04 21.23
C PHE A 405 11.86 -16.11 22.26
N LYS A 406 10.90 -16.48 23.08
CA LYS A 406 11.02 -17.65 23.97
C LYS A 406 11.23 -18.88 23.12
N ALA A 407 12.12 -19.78 23.58
CA ALA A 407 12.25 -21.06 22.92
C ALA A 407 10.89 -21.78 22.88
N PRO A 408 10.56 -22.50 21.80
CA PRO A 408 9.36 -23.34 21.78
C PRO A 408 9.38 -24.26 22.98
N VAL A 409 8.28 -24.33 23.72
CA VAL A 409 8.12 -25.35 24.78
C VAL A 409 8.07 -26.69 24.05
N GLN A 410 9.09 -27.55 24.28
CA GLN A 410 9.17 -28.89 23.69
C GLN A 410 8.04 -29.79 24.21
#